data_ff233b75c704ed4e35f80a8a07c66f7a
#
_entry.id   ff233b75c704ed4e35f80a8a07c66f7a
#
_cell.length_a   1.000
_cell.length_b   1.000
_cell.length_c   1.000
_cell.angle_alpha   90.00
_cell.angle_beta   90.00
_cell.angle_gamma   90.00
#
_symmetry.space_group_name_H-M   'P 1'
#
loop_
_entity.id
_entity.type
_entity.pdbx_description
1 polymer ?
#
loop_
_entity_poly.entity_id
_entity_poly.type
_entity_poly.pdbx_seq_one_letter_code
_entity_poly.pdbx_strand_id
1 'polypeptide(L)'
;VDTKRRRAVFRDHAKGGTREERYESLVSTIPIPELVRRCLDFPAPLKEAATALRWVSVYNINLGIGREQVSDKHWIYFPEVEYPFYRAGFPMNFSPSLGRPGCSSMYVEMSHKPTEHQSAEQLISRARAGLEQAGILRPDDELVVSDVKDLHYAYVYFDHHRAKAMPAILAELERRGIYSVGRYGRWEHTSMEDAIGQGKQVAERLRARYSHRASA
;
A
#
# COMPACT_ATOMS: atom_id res chain seq x y z
N VAL A 1 12.67 -14.44 8.33
CA VAL A 1 12.78 -14.16 9.76
C VAL A 1 12.73 -15.47 10.52
N ASP A 2 13.79 -15.77 11.29
CA ASP A 2 13.82 -16.86 12.26
C ASP A 2 13.31 -16.31 13.60
N THR A 3 12.06 -16.61 13.94
CA THR A 3 11.44 -16.00 15.12
C THR A 3 11.87 -16.69 16.43
N LYS A 4 12.32 -17.94 16.38
CA LYS A 4 12.86 -18.65 17.55
C LYS A 4 14.22 -18.11 17.96
N ARG A 5 15.11 -17.89 16.97
CA ARG A 5 16.45 -17.32 17.19
C ARG A 5 16.47 -15.81 17.22
N ARG A 6 15.33 -15.17 16.92
CA ARG A 6 15.19 -13.70 16.79
C ARG A 6 16.22 -13.10 15.85
N ARG A 7 16.25 -13.63 14.61
CA ARG A 7 17.11 -13.16 13.52
C ARG A 7 16.30 -12.78 12.32
N ALA A 8 16.63 -11.67 11.71
CA ALA A 8 16.04 -11.20 10.46
C ALA A 8 17.14 -11.04 9.40
N VAL A 9 16.90 -11.56 8.21
CA VAL A 9 17.79 -11.39 7.06
C VAL A 9 17.19 -10.36 6.13
N PHE A 10 17.95 -9.34 5.79
CA PHE A 10 17.60 -8.26 4.89
C PHE A 10 18.43 -8.34 3.62
N ARG A 11 17.81 -8.03 2.48
CA ARG A 11 18.55 -7.80 1.24
C ARG A 11 19.07 -6.36 1.27
N ASP A 12 20.37 -6.18 1.07
CA ASP A 12 20.99 -4.87 0.91
C ASP A 12 20.97 -4.48 -0.56
N HIS A 13 20.07 -3.56 -0.92
CA HIS A 13 19.91 -3.09 -2.30
C HIS A 13 21.01 -2.11 -2.73
N ALA A 14 21.69 -1.46 -1.80
CA ALA A 14 22.73 -0.48 -2.10
C ALA A 14 24.11 -1.14 -2.31
N LYS A 15 24.43 -2.16 -1.48
CA LYS A 15 25.72 -2.84 -1.51
C LYS A 15 25.68 -4.21 -2.17
N GLY A 16 24.48 -4.71 -2.45
CA GLY A 16 24.25 -6.10 -2.85
C GLY A 16 24.40 -7.09 -1.69
N GLY A 17 23.87 -8.31 -1.86
CA GLY A 17 23.96 -9.36 -0.86
C GLY A 17 22.87 -9.29 0.22
N THR A 18 23.17 -9.94 1.35
CA THR A 18 22.24 -10.05 2.48
C THR A 18 22.94 -9.68 3.78
N ARG A 19 22.16 -9.08 4.70
CA ARG A 19 22.59 -8.75 6.06
C ARG A 19 21.69 -9.45 7.07
N GLU A 20 22.28 -10.17 8.02
CA GLU A 20 21.58 -10.78 9.13
C GLU A 20 21.68 -9.88 10.37
N GLU A 21 20.53 -9.63 11.02
CA GLU A 21 20.44 -8.86 12.24
C GLU A 21 19.72 -9.65 13.34
N ARG A 22 20.24 -9.58 14.55
CA ARG A 22 19.54 -10.05 15.75
C ARG A 22 18.62 -8.96 16.27
N TYR A 23 17.46 -9.34 16.79
CA TYR A 23 16.52 -8.39 17.38
C TYR A 23 15.97 -8.88 18.71
N GLU A 24 15.74 -7.98 19.62
CA GLU A 24 14.89 -8.22 20.80
C GLU A 24 13.44 -7.91 20.49
N SER A 25 13.21 -6.85 19.71
CA SER A 25 11.92 -6.45 19.18
C SER A 25 12.08 -6.06 17.72
N LEU A 26 11.18 -6.54 16.87
CA LEU A 26 11.11 -6.22 15.46
C LEU A 26 9.80 -5.48 15.17
N VAL A 27 9.89 -4.24 14.70
CA VAL A 27 8.71 -3.50 14.21
C VAL A 27 8.61 -3.69 12.70
N SER A 28 7.46 -4.14 12.22
CA SER A 28 7.22 -4.43 10.80
C SER A 28 6.04 -3.63 10.27
N THR A 29 6.20 -3.06 9.08
CA THR A 29 5.15 -2.34 8.35
C THR A 29 4.76 -3.05 7.06
N ILE A 30 5.42 -4.16 6.71
CA ILE A 30 5.12 -4.90 5.48
C ILE A 30 3.78 -5.63 5.58
N PRO A 31 3.14 -5.96 4.45
CA PRO A 31 1.86 -6.67 4.43
C PRO A 31 1.92 -7.98 5.23
N ILE A 32 0.88 -8.22 6.04
CA ILE A 32 0.80 -9.40 6.92
C ILE A 32 1.04 -10.72 6.17
N PRO A 33 0.43 -10.99 5.02
CA PRO A 33 0.69 -12.24 4.29
C PRO A 33 2.18 -12.41 3.97
N GLU A 34 2.85 -11.32 3.59
CA GLU A 34 4.26 -11.30 3.28
C GLU A 34 5.15 -11.51 4.51
N LEU A 35 4.81 -10.87 5.63
CA LEU A 35 5.53 -11.04 6.89
C LEU A 35 5.45 -12.49 7.37
N VAL A 36 4.23 -13.04 7.46
CA VAL A 36 3.98 -14.39 7.95
C VAL A 36 4.64 -15.44 7.05
N ARG A 37 4.59 -15.26 5.73
CA ARG A 37 5.27 -16.14 4.75
C ARG A 37 6.79 -16.18 4.98
N ARG A 38 7.37 -15.06 5.37
CA ARG A 38 8.82 -14.93 5.65
C ARG A 38 9.23 -15.40 7.04
N CYS A 39 8.30 -15.68 7.95
CA CYS A 39 8.59 -16.28 9.24
C CYS A 39 8.77 -17.80 9.08
N LEU A 40 9.99 -18.31 9.29
CA LEU A 40 10.34 -19.71 9.03
C LEU A 40 9.54 -20.69 9.90
N ASP A 41 9.39 -20.36 11.16
CA ASP A 41 8.85 -21.21 12.22
C ASP A 41 7.47 -20.75 12.74
N PHE A 42 6.71 -20.02 11.92
CA PHE A 42 5.36 -19.60 12.27
C PHE A 42 4.39 -20.79 12.24
N PRO A 43 3.37 -20.85 13.13
CA PRO A 43 2.42 -21.97 13.18
C PRO A 43 1.70 -22.17 11.85
N ALA A 44 1.63 -23.40 11.36
CA ALA A 44 1.02 -23.73 10.06
C ALA A 44 -0.42 -23.22 9.93
N PRO A 45 -1.34 -23.39 10.92
CA PRO A 45 -2.70 -22.89 10.79
C PRO A 45 -2.76 -21.35 10.63
N LEU A 46 -1.84 -20.62 11.27
CA LEU A 46 -1.79 -19.16 11.12
C LEU A 46 -1.14 -18.72 9.81
N LYS A 47 -0.21 -19.52 9.24
CA LYS A 47 0.29 -19.31 7.87
C LYS A 47 -0.82 -19.46 6.84
N GLU A 48 -1.61 -20.50 6.95
CA GLU A 48 -2.78 -20.74 6.10
C GLU A 48 -3.79 -19.60 6.22
N ALA A 49 -4.10 -19.20 7.47
CA ALA A 49 -5.00 -18.09 7.72
C ALA A 49 -4.48 -16.76 7.11
N ALA A 50 -3.18 -16.48 7.19
CA ALA A 50 -2.58 -15.29 6.57
C ALA A 50 -2.61 -15.36 5.04
N THR A 51 -2.42 -16.54 4.45
CA THR A 51 -2.46 -16.75 3.00
C THR A 51 -3.89 -16.58 2.45
N ALA A 52 -4.91 -16.88 3.24
CA ALA A 52 -6.31 -16.73 2.86
C ALA A 52 -6.84 -15.29 3.02
N LEU A 53 -6.04 -14.36 3.50
CA LEU A 53 -6.41 -12.93 3.55
C LEU A 53 -6.56 -12.38 2.12
N ARG A 54 -7.59 -11.56 1.92
CA ARG A 54 -7.98 -11.06 0.60
C ARG A 54 -7.74 -9.56 0.48
N TRP A 55 -7.41 -9.14 -0.74
CA TRP A 55 -7.21 -7.74 -1.09
C TRP A 55 -7.56 -7.49 -2.55
N VAL A 56 -7.66 -6.22 -2.92
CA VAL A 56 -7.74 -5.75 -4.29
C VAL A 56 -6.45 -5.00 -4.62
N SER A 57 -5.93 -5.21 -5.83
CA SER A 57 -4.82 -4.45 -6.38
C SER A 57 -5.34 -3.26 -7.19
N VAL A 58 -4.51 -2.23 -7.38
CA VAL A 58 -4.87 -1.03 -8.13
C VAL A 58 -3.73 -0.63 -9.04
N TYR A 59 -4.04 -0.44 -10.32
CA TYR A 59 -3.19 0.35 -11.20
C TYR A 59 -3.43 1.83 -10.95
N ASN A 60 -2.40 2.53 -10.52
CA ASN A 60 -2.39 3.99 -10.43
C ASN A 60 -1.67 4.52 -11.67
N ILE A 61 -2.43 5.17 -12.57
CA ILE A 61 -1.93 5.70 -13.83
C ILE A 61 -1.80 7.20 -13.65
N ASN A 62 -0.55 7.69 -13.58
CA ASN A 62 -0.23 9.09 -13.46
C ASN A 62 -0.02 9.68 -14.84
N LEU A 63 -0.63 10.84 -15.10
CA LEU A 63 -0.65 11.52 -16.39
C LEU A 63 -0.26 12.99 -16.22
N GLY A 64 0.65 13.47 -17.05
CA GLY A 64 0.88 14.90 -17.27
C GLY A 64 0.22 15.33 -18.58
N ILE A 65 -0.62 16.34 -18.51
CA ILE A 65 -1.41 16.86 -19.64
C ILE A 65 -0.86 18.22 -20.04
N GLY A 66 -0.64 18.42 -21.34
CA GLY A 66 -0.14 19.68 -21.95
C GLY A 66 -1.15 20.82 -21.96
N ARG A 67 -2.08 20.85 -21.03
CA ARG A 67 -3.10 21.89 -20.84
C ARG A 67 -3.22 22.23 -19.36
N GLU A 68 -3.33 23.51 -19.05
CA GLU A 68 -3.60 23.97 -17.69
C GLU A 68 -5.02 23.60 -17.26
N GLN A 69 -5.17 23.32 -15.99
CA GLN A 69 -6.45 23.21 -15.28
C GLN A 69 -7.49 22.33 -15.99
N VAL A 70 -7.12 21.05 -16.22
CA VAL A 70 -8.05 20.06 -16.81
C VAL A 70 -9.29 19.84 -15.94
N SER A 71 -9.21 20.17 -14.63
CA SER A 71 -10.32 20.12 -13.68
C SER A 71 -10.06 21.08 -12.51
N ASP A 72 -11.12 21.61 -11.91
CA ASP A 72 -11.10 22.38 -10.65
C ASP A 72 -11.30 21.49 -9.40
N LYS A 73 -11.51 20.20 -9.59
CA LYS A 73 -11.76 19.24 -8.51
C LYS A 73 -10.45 18.70 -7.94
N HIS A 74 -10.46 18.22 -6.70
CA HIS A 74 -9.34 17.50 -6.11
C HIS A 74 -9.35 16.04 -6.54
N TRP A 75 -10.54 15.41 -6.57
CA TRP A 75 -10.80 14.09 -7.14
C TRP A 75 -12.26 13.92 -7.48
N ILE A 76 -12.53 12.94 -8.35
CA ILE A 76 -13.87 12.54 -8.80
C ILE A 76 -13.95 11.01 -8.65
N TYR A 77 -15.06 10.51 -8.11
CA TYR A 77 -15.40 9.09 -8.12
C TYR A 77 -16.35 8.77 -9.27
N PHE A 78 -16.14 7.60 -9.87
CA PHE A 78 -16.91 7.06 -10.98
C PHE A 78 -17.51 5.72 -10.56
N PRO A 79 -18.73 5.69 -10.03
CA PRO A 79 -19.41 4.45 -9.65
C PRO A 79 -19.96 3.68 -10.85
N GLU A 80 -20.05 4.31 -12.02
CA GLU A 80 -20.60 3.74 -13.23
C GLU A 80 -19.64 2.73 -13.85
N VAL A 81 -20.17 1.58 -14.28
CA VAL A 81 -19.38 0.45 -14.77
C VAL A 81 -18.76 0.66 -16.16
N GLU A 82 -19.25 1.63 -16.91
CA GLU A 82 -18.73 2.00 -18.23
C GLU A 82 -17.36 2.68 -18.18
N TYR A 83 -16.97 3.25 -17.03
CA TYR A 83 -15.64 3.82 -16.87
C TYR A 83 -14.63 2.74 -16.44
N PRO A 84 -13.43 2.72 -17.03
CA PRO A 84 -12.41 1.73 -16.68
C PRO A 84 -11.74 1.99 -15.33
N PHE A 85 -12.01 3.13 -14.69
CA PHE A 85 -11.45 3.56 -13.41
C PHE A 85 -12.57 3.97 -12.45
N TYR A 86 -12.33 3.84 -11.16
CA TYR A 86 -13.28 4.25 -10.13
C TYR A 86 -12.98 5.63 -9.54
N ARG A 87 -11.78 6.18 -9.77
CA ARG A 87 -11.37 7.50 -9.28
C ARG A 87 -10.40 8.17 -10.24
N ALA A 88 -10.57 9.47 -10.43
CA ALA A 88 -9.59 10.38 -11.00
C ALA A 88 -9.22 11.43 -9.96
N GLY A 89 -7.95 11.80 -9.85
CA GLY A 89 -7.46 12.81 -8.92
C GLY A 89 -6.55 13.84 -9.60
N PHE A 90 -6.50 15.04 -9.03
CA PHE A 90 -5.82 16.22 -9.60
C PHE A 90 -4.88 16.83 -8.55
N PRO A 91 -3.66 16.26 -8.36
CA PRO A 91 -2.73 16.67 -7.30
C PRO A 91 -2.37 18.15 -7.32
N MET A 92 -2.28 18.77 -8.49
CA MET A 92 -1.95 20.18 -8.64
C MET A 92 -2.98 21.12 -7.97
N ASN A 93 -4.22 20.67 -7.78
CA ASN A 93 -5.25 21.46 -7.08
C ASN A 93 -5.07 21.44 -5.55
N PHE A 94 -4.26 20.52 -5.00
CA PHE A 94 -3.80 20.55 -3.61
C PHE A 94 -2.59 21.47 -3.45
N SER A 95 -1.66 21.42 -4.42
CA SER A 95 -0.46 22.25 -4.44
C SER A 95 -0.03 22.55 -5.87
N PRO A 96 0.04 23.83 -6.27
CA PRO A 96 0.48 24.21 -7.61
C PRO A 96 1.89 23.69 -7.97
N SER A 97 2.73 23.43 -6.96
CA SER A 97 4.08 22.87 -7.16
C SER A 97 4.08 21.41 -7.67
N LEU A 98 2.94 20.73 -7.65
CA LEU A 98 2.75 19.38 -8.19
C LEU A 98 2.39 19.38 -9.68
N GLY A 99 2.33 20.55 -10.32
CA GLY A 99 2.15 20.74 -11.75
C GLY A 99 3.29 21.54 -12.36
N ARG A 100 3.64 21.26 -13.62
CA ARG A 100 4.51 22.12 -14.42
C ARG A 100 3.68 23.30 -14.93
N PRO A 101 4.22 24.54 -15.02
CA PRO A 101 3.52 25.65 -15.66
C PRO A 101 3.04 25.29 -17.06
N GLY A 102 1.81 25.66 -17.42
CA GLY A 102 1.18 25.31 -18.68
C GLY A 102 0.66 23.89 -18.79
N CYS A 103 0.81 23.07 -17.73
CA CYS A 103 0.41 21.66 -17.72
C CYS A 103 -0.46 21.34 -16.51
N SER A 104 -1.14 20.20 -16.59
CA SER A 104 -1.86 19.61 -15.46
C SER A 104 -1.25 18.27 -15.06
N SER A 105 -1.24 17.96 -13.76
CA SER A 105 -0.98 16.63 -13.25
C SER A 105 -2.28 15.98 -12.80
N MET A 106 -2.48 14.72 -13.19
CA MET A 106 -3.63 13.93 -12.75
C MET A 106 -3.27 12.46 -12.62
N TYR A 107 -4.12 11.71 -11.95
CA TYR A 107 -4.04 10.25 -11.93
C TYR A 107 -5.42 9.62 -12.04
N VAL A 108 -5.46 8.38 -12.52
CA VAL A 108 -6.66 7.53 -12.42
C VAL A 108 -6.31 6.22 -11.72
N GLU A 109 -7.29 5.62 -11.05
CA GLU A 109 -7.15 4.36 -10.36
C GLU A 109 -8.10 3.31 -10.93
N MET A 110 -7.51 2.20 -11.38
CA MET A 110 -8.23 1.03 -11.89
C MET A 110 -8.00 -0.15 -10.94
N SER A 111 -9.07 -0.68 -10.35
CA SER A 111 -8.98 -1.88 -9.54
C SER A 111 -8.82 -3.12 -10.40
N HIS A 112 -8.02 -4.09 -9.91
CA HIS A 112 -7.86 -5.39 -10.56
C HIS A 112 -7.64 -6.50 -9.54
N LYS A 113 -7.85 -7.75 -9.95
CA LYS A 113 -7.49 -8.90 -9.13
C LYS A 113 -5.98 -9.07 -9.11
N PRO A 114 -5.38 -9.54 -8.00
CA PRO A 114 -3.91 -9.69 -7.89
C PRO A 114 -3.28 -10.59 -8.94
N THR A 115 -4.07 -11.41 -9.64
CA THR A 115 -3.63 -12.33 -10.69
C THR A 115 -3.82 -11.79 -12.12
N GLU A 116 -4.42 -10.61 -12.26
CA GLU A 116 -4.64 -9.96 -13.56
C GLU A 116 -3.47 -9.01 -13.87
N HIS A 117 -2.97 -9.12 -15.10
CA HIS A 117 -1.87 -8.27 -15.57
C HIS A 117 -2.25 -7.65 -16.91
N GLN A 118 -2.01 -6.33 -17.02
CA GLN A 118 -2.20 -5.56 -18.26
C GLN A 118 -0.92 -4.76 -18.53
N SER A 119 -0.63 -4.50 -19.82
CA SER A 119 0.51 -3.68 -20.17
C SER A 119 0.26 -2.19 -19.85
N ALA A 120 1.33 -1.43 -19.64
CA ALA A 120 1.22 0.01 -19.37
C ALA A 120 0.51 0.73 -20.53
N GLU A 121 0.80 0.35 -21.78
CA GLU A 121 0.19 0.94 -22.98
C GLU A 121 -1.33 0.72 -23.01
N GLN A 122 -1.78 -0.51 -22.69
CA GLN A 122 -3.21 -0.84 -22.62
C GLN A 122 -3.91 -0.02 -21.52
N LEU A 123 -3.29 0.09 -20.34
CA LEU A 123 -3.83 0.84 -19.20
C LEU A 123 -3.93 2.34 -19.52
N ILE A 124 -2.88 2.93 -20.11
CA ILE A 124 -2.86 4.35 -20.50
C ILE A 124 -3.92 4.62 -21.57
N SER A 125 -4.02 3.76 -22.59
CA SER A 125 -5.02 3.91 -23.65
C SER A 125 -6.45 3.86 -23.11
N ARG A 126 -6.74 2.91 -22.21
CA ARG A 126 -8.05 2.79 -21.54
C ARG A 126 -8.34 3.99 -20.62
N ALA A 127 -7.34 4.45 -19.88
CA ALA A 127 -7.44 5.63 -19.03
C ALA A 127 -7.82 6.86 -19.86
N ARG A 128 -7.10 7.09 -20.97
CA ARG A 128 -7.36 8.21 -21.89
C ARG A 128 -8.77 8.16 -22.45
N ALA A 129 -9.19 7.04 -23.00
CA ALA A 129 -10.53 6.89 -23.59
C ALA A 129 -11.63 7.16 -22.55
N GLY A 130 -11.50 6.62 -21.32
CA GLY A 130 -12.46 6.90 -20.26
C GLY A 130 -12.47 8.36 -19.80
N LEU A 131 -11.30 9.03 -19.77
CA LEU A 131 -11.21 10.45 -19.41
C LEU A 131 -11.80 11.37 -20.52
N GLU A 132 -11.65 11.02 -21.79
CA GLU A 132 -12.31 11.69 -22.90
C GLU A 132 -13.83 11.49 -22.86
N GLN A 133 -14.29 10.27 -22.60
CA GLN A 133 -15.71 9.95 -22.40
C GLN A 133 -16.31 10.75 -21.23
N ALA A 134 -15.56 10.93 -20.14
CA ALA A 134 -15.96 11.72 -18.97
C ALA A 134 -15.90 13.25 -19.21
N GLY A 135 -15.42 13.71 -20.36
CA GLY A 135 -15.26 15.13 -20.69
C GLY A 135 -14.15 15.84 -19.90
N ILE A 136 -13.26 15.09 -19.28
CA ILE A 136 -12.10 15.63 -18.52
C ILE A 136 -10.96 15.94 -19.51
N LEU A 137 -10.64 15.02 -20.40
CA LEU A 137 -9.69 15.23 -21.48
C LEU A 137 -10.43 15.55 -22.79
N ARG A 138 -9.74 16.29 -23.64
CA ARG A 138 -10.12 16.55 -25.03
C ARG A 138 -9.34 15.60 -25.94
N PRO A 139 -9.84 15.29 -27.14
CA PRO A 139 -9.13 14.45 -28.11
C PRO A 139 -7.75 15.00 -28.51
N ASP A 140 -7.58 16.34 -28.48
CA ASP A 140 -6.35 17.05 -28.82
C ASP A 140 -5.43 17.33 -27.63
N ASP A 141 -5.80 16.93 -26.41
CA ASP A 141 -4.91 17.08 -25.25
C ASP A 141 -3.66 16.18 -25.40
N GLU A 142 -2.50 16.80 -25.27
CA GLU A 142 -1.21 16.10 -25.32
C GLU A 142 -0.94 15.39 -23.99
N LEU A 143 -0.58 14.11 -24.05
CA LEU A 143 0.01 13.39 -22.91
C LEU A 143 1.51 13.65 -22.87
N VAL A 144 1.95 14.60 -22.06
CA VAL A 144 3.37 15.01 -21.93
C VAL A 144 4.19 13.91 -21.24
N VAL A 145 3.60 13.23 -20.26
CA VAL A 145 4.22 12.13 -19.51
C VAL A 145 3.14 11.19 -18.98
N SER A 146 3.49 9.93 -18.91
CA SER A 146 2.67 8.90 -18.27
C SER A 146 3.53 7.94 -17.47
N ASP A 147 3.01 7.46 -16.33
CA ASP A 147 3.66 6.48 -15.48
C ASP A 147 2.60 5.57 -14.84
N VAL A 148 2.83 4.27 -14.87
CA VAL A 148 1.92 3.28 -14.31
C VAL A 148 2.57 2.59 -13.12
N LYS A 149 1.87 2.60 -11.98
CA LYS A 149 2.26 1.86 -10.78
C LYS A 149 1.24 0.77 -10.50
N ASP A 150 1.70 -0.45 -10.36
CA ASP A 150 0.89 -1.56 -9.84
C ASP A 150 1.01 -1.58 -8.31
N LEU A 151 -0.06 -1.20 -7.64
CA LEU A 151 -0.20 -1.26 -6.19
C LEU A 151 -0.78 -2.62 -5.82
N HIS A 152 0.08 -3.62 -5.69
CA HIS A 152 -0.32 -5.01 -5.44
C HIS A 152 -1.23 -5.14 -4.21
N TYR A 153 -0.87 -4.53 -3.09
CA TYR A 153 -1.72 -4.46 -1.89
C TYR A 153 -2.35 -3.06 -1.77
N ALA A 154 -3.49 -2.81 -2.42
CA ALA A 154 -4.12 -1.49 -2.37
C ALA A 154 -5.18 -1.39 -1.27
N TYR A 155 -6.19 -2.25 -1.31
CA TYR A 155 -7.28 -2.26 -0.34
C TYR A 155 -7.56 -3.66 0.18
N VAL A 156 -7.62 -3.80 1.49
CA VAL A 156 -7.90 -5.07 2.17
C VAL A 156 -9.40 -5.32 2.27
N TYR A 157 -9.84 -6.58 2.18
CA TYR A 157 -11.23 -6.94 2.44
C TYR A 157 -11.49 -7.08 3.94
N PHE A 158 -12.57 -6.47 4.41
CA PHE A 158 -13.09 -6.60 5.77
C PHE A 158 -14.13 -7.72 5.82
N ASP A 159 -13.68 -8.94 5.66
CA ASP A 159 -14.52 -10.13 5.69
C ASP A 159 -14.45 -10.87 7.04
N HIS A 160 -15.32 -11.88 7.19
CA HIS A 160 -15.36 -12.71 8.42
C HIS A 160 -14.06 -13.48 8.64
N HIS A 161 -13.35 -13.86 7.57
CA HIS A 161 -12.07 -14.55 7.69
C HIS A 161 -11.04 -13.63 8.32
N ARG A 162 -10.89 -12.41 7.81
CA ARG A 162 -10.00 -11.38 8.39
C ARG A 162 -10.32 -11.13 9.86
N ALA A 163 -11.61 -10.97 10.19
CA ALA A 163 -12.01 -10.68 11.56
C ALA A 163 -11.57 -11.76 12.57
N LYS A 164 -11.52 -13.03 12.14
CA LYS A 164 -11.07 -14.16 12.97
C LYS A 164 -9.54 -14.33 12.93
N ALA A 165 -8.91 -14.18 11.76
CA ALA A 165 -7.51 -14.48 11.55
C ALA A 165 -6.58 -13.43 12.17
N MET A 166 -6.89 -12.14 11.98
CA MET A 166 -5.97 -11.06 12.34
C MET A 166 -5.63 -10.99 13.84
N PRO A 167 -6.60 -11.09 14.78
CA PRO A 167 -6.25 -11.09 16.20
C PRO A 167 -5.27 -12.19 16.59
N ALA A 168 -5.46 -13.41 16.08
CA ALA A 168 -4.60 -14.56 16.38
C ALA A 168 -3.19 -14.39 15.75
N ILE A 169 -3.11 -13.91 14.51
CA ILE A 169 -1.84 -13.66 13.81
C ILE A 169 -1.03 -12.58 14.56
N LEU A 170 -1.67 -11.46 14.91
CA LEU A 170 -0.99 -10.36 15.59
C LEU A 170 -0.52 -10.76 17.00
N ALA A 171 -1.34 -11.49 17.75
CA ALA A 171 -0.96 -12.01 19.06
C ALA A 171 0.26 -12.95 18.99
N GLU A 172 0.28 -13.85 18.00
CA GLU A 172 1.42 -14.75 17.81
C GLU A 172 2.69 -14.02 17.37
N LEU A 173 2.60 -13.01 16.51
CA LEU A 173 3.72 -12.15 16.14
C LEU A 173 4.28 -11.42 17.37
N GLU A 174 3.39 -10.83 18.18
CA GLU A 174 3.78 -10.09 19.39
C GLU A 174 4.46 -11.01 20.42
N ARG A 175 3.94 -12.23 20.62
CA ARG A 175 4.56 -13.25 21.47
C ARG A 175 6.01 -13.56 21.05
N ARG A 176 6.31 -13.44 19.74
CA ARG A 176 7.64 -13.61 19.15
C ARG A 176 8.48 -12.34 19.13
N GLY A 177 7.99 -11.24 19.71
CA GLY A 177 8.64 -9.95 19.74
C GLY A 177 8.56 -9.19 18.42
N ILE A 178 7.57 -9.51 17.58
CA ILE A 178 7.31 -8.82 16.30
C ILE A 178 6.06 -7.98 16.43
N TYR A 179 6.19 -6.68 16.24
CA TYR A 179 5.11 -5.70 16.32
C TYR A 179 4.75 -5.25 14.91
N SER A 180 3.61 -5.70 14.41
CA SER A 180 3.15 -5.34 13.08
C SER A 180 2.24 -4.11 13.16
N VAL A 181 2.58 -3.06 12.41
CA VAL A 181 1.92 -1.74 12.46
C VAL A 181 1.70 -1.17 11.06
N GLY A 182 0.88 -0.14 10.98
CA GLY A 182 0.52 0.53 9.73
C GLY A 182 -0.55 -0.24 8.95
N ARG A 183 -1.04 0.40 7.89
CA ARG A 183 -2.17 -0.07 7.08
C ARG A 183 -2.08 -1.55 6.68
N TYR A 184 -0.94 -1.95 6.14
CA TYR A 184 -0.75 -3.31 5.63
C TYR A 184 -0.25 -4.27 6.70
N GLY A 185 0.50 -3.77 7.69
CA GLY A 185 0.96 -4.55 8.83
C GLY A 185 -0.17 -4.96 9.77
N ARG A 186 -1.21 -4.12 9.89
CA ARG A 186 -2.43 -4.42 10.64
C ARG A 186 -3.55 -4.99 9.79
N TRP A 187 -3.37 -5.00 8.47
CA TRP A 187 -4.40 -5.40 7.51
C TRP A 187 -5.70 -4.62 7.68
N GLU A 188 -5.56 -3.28 7.78
CA GLU A 188 -6.61 -2.33 8.10
C GLU A 188 -6.68 -1.21 7.08
N HIS A 189 -7.85 -0.56 6.99
CA HIS A 189 -8.04 0.65 6.18
C HIS A 189 -7.79 1.88 7.06
N THR A 190 -6.53 2.26 7.21
CA THR A 190 -6.07 3.35 8.07
C THR A 190 -5.58 4.54 7.25
N SER A 191 -5.70 5.74 7.83
CA SER A 191 -5.08 6.97 7.33
C SER A 191 -3.58 7.00 7.63
N MET A 192 -2.88 8.02 7.12
CA MET A 192 -1.49 8.28 7.50
C MET A 192 -1.37 8.63 8.98
N GLU A 193 -2.31 9.41 9.52
CA GLU A 193 -2.37 9.78 10.93
C GLU A 193 -2.52 8.56 11.84
N ASP A 194 -3.42 7.63 11.50
CA ASP A 194 -3.58 6.37 12.23
C ASP A 194 -2.29 5.55 12.23
N ALA A 195 -1.61 5.47 11.09
CA ALA A 195 -0.34 4.72 10.97
C ALA A 195 0.77 5.33 11.84
N ILE A 196 0.86 6.67 11.89
CA ILE A 196 1.77 7.40 12.79
C ILE A 196 1.42 7.11 14.25
N GLY A 197 0.13 7.18 14.61
CA GLY A 197 -0.38 6.87 15.94
C GLY A 197 -0.04 5.43 16.38
N GLN A 198 -0.20 4.45 15.51
CA GLN A 198 0.20 3.07 15.76
C GLN A 198 1.71 2.94 16.02
N GLY A 199 2.54 3.63 15.23
CA GLY A 199 4.00 3.68 15.44
C GLY A 199 4.36 4.25 16.81
N LYS A 200 3.74 5.36 17.21
CA LYS A 200 3.90 5.99 18.52
C LYS A 200 3.54 5.03 19.65
N GLN A 201 2.38 4.38 19.58
CA GLN A 201 1.91 3.43 20.60
C GLN A 201 2.90 2.26 20.79
N VAL A 202 3.43 1.70 19.70
CA VAL A 202 4.43 0.62 19.80
C VAL A 202 5.71 1.14 20.41
N ALA A 203 6.20 2.34 20.05
CA ALA A 203 7.39 2.93 20.65
C ALA A 203 7.25 3.15 22.16
N GLU A 204 6.10 3.64 22.62
CA GLU A 204 5.80 3.83 24.05
C GLU A 204 5.77 2.48 24.80
N ARG A 205 5.12 1.46 24.24
CA ARG A 205 5.10 0.09 24.81
C ARG A 205 6.49 -0.52 24.93
N LEU A 206 7.33 -0.37 23.91
CA LEU A 206 8.70 -0.85 23.92
C LEU A 206 9.54 -0.08 24.93
N ARG A 207 9.40 1.24 25.01
CA ARG A 207 10.09 2.06 26.02
C ARG A 207 9.75 1.60 27.43
N ALA A 208 8.48 1.42 27.76
CA ALA A 208 8.07 0.93 29.09
C ALA A 208 8.68 -0.45 29.39
N ARG A 209 8.64 -1.38 28.44
CA ARG A 209 9.21 -2.72 28.59
C ARG A 209 10.71 -2.71 28.88
N TYR A 210 11.47 -1.85 28.21
CA TYR A 210 12.93 -1.79 28.37
C TYR A 210 13.36 -0.98 29.60
N SER A 211 12.60 0.05 30.00
CA SER A 211 12.88 0.81 31.25
C SER A 211 12.75 -0.09 32.48
N HIS A 212 11.74 -0.96 32.56
CA HIS A 212 11.62 -1.93 33.66
C HIS A 212 12.75 -2.96 33.69
N ARG A 213 13.33 -3.32 32.55
CA ARG A 213 14.48 -4.25 32.52
C ARG A 213 15.79 -3.61 32.93
N ALA A 214 15.95 -2.31 32.76
CA ALA A 214 17.15 -1.59 33.19
C ALA A 214 17.17 -1.31 34.69
N SER A 215 16.01 -1.46 35.36
CA SER A 215 15.82 -1.19 36.80
C SER A 215 15.77 -2.48 37.64
N ALA A 216 15.83 -3.65 37.01
CA ALA A 216 15.85 -4.97 37.64
C ALA A 216 17.21 -5.65 37.43
#